data_0f591237a34db5972ad7dd94f144b79f
#
_entry.id   0f591237a34db5972ad7dd94f144b79f
#
_cell.length_a   1.000
_cell.length_b   1.000
_cell.length_c   1.000
_cell.angle_alpha   90.00
_cell.angle_beta   90.00
_cell.angle_gamma   90.00
#
_symmetry.space_group_name_H-M   'P 1'
#
loop_
_entity.id
_entity.type
_entity.pdbx_description
1 polymer ?
#
loop_
_entity_poly.entity_id
_entity_poly.type
_entity_poly.pdbx_seq_one_letter_code
_entity_poly.pdbx_strand_id
1 'polypeptide(L)'
;MEKKLVIAVIDNQDSEDTVEALNSAGFYVTVLNTTGGFLRKKNATLLVGTQASLVKNVLAVLREHAGHRQETVYTSASLTGGSGRLPGMGVMHAQPLKRDIGGATVFVLDLEQ
;
A
#
# COMPACT_ATOMS: atom_id res chain seq x y z
N MET A 1 4.49 -15.87 -27.17
CA MET A 1 4.91 -15.48 -25.91
C MET A 1 3.83 -15.56 -24.91
N GLU A 2 4.15 -16.11 -23.78
CA GLU A 2 3.16 -16.23 -22.76
C GLU A 2 2.90 -14.93 -22.09
N LYS A 3 1.65 -14.62 -21.88
CA LYS A 3 1.29 -13.43 -21.19
C LYS A 3 0.62 -13.79 -19.89
N LYS A 4 0.83 -12.98 -18.90
CA LYS A 4 0.28 -13.20 -17.59
C LYS A 4 -0.47 -11.95 -17.13
N LEU A 5 -1.43 -12.16 -16.27
CA LEU A 5 -2.13 -11.07 -15.65
C LEU A 5 -1.77 -11.08 -14.19
N VAL A 6 -1.25 -9.99 -13.69
CA VAL A 6 -0.94 -9.87 -12.29
C VAL A 6 -2.05 -9.03 -11.67
N ILE A 7 -2.69 -9.58 -10.64
CA ILE A 7 -3.73 -8.86 -9.93
C ILE A 7 -3.16 -8.60 -8.55
N ALA A 8 -3.06 -7.36 -8.17
CA ALA A 8 -2.50 -7.01 -6.87
C ALA A 8 -3.49 -6.18 -6.08
N VAL A 9 -3.84 -6.65 -4.91
CA VAL A 9 -4.72 -5.91 -4.02
C VAL A 9 -3.80 -5.29 -2.99
N ILE A 10 -3.75 -3.98 -2.94
CA ILE A 10 -2.82 -3.27 -2.08
C ILE A 10 -3.55 -2.23 -1.24
N ASP A 11 -2.87 -1.68 -0.28
CA ASP A 11 -3.44 -0.64 0.54
C ASP A 11 -3.62 0.59 -0.34
N ASN A 12 -4.76 1.21 -0.26
CA ASN A 12 -5.05 2.34 -1.12
C ASN A 12 -4.07 3.50 -0.94
N GLN A 13 -3.50 3.66 0.22
CA GLN A 13 -2.56 4.74 0.41
C GLN A 13 -1.28 4.52 -0.38
N ASP A 14 -1.00 3.30 -0.81
CA ASP A 14 0.18 3.03 -1.60
C ASP A 14 -0.13 3.04 -3.10
N SER A 15 -1.38 3.22 -3.45
CA SER A 15 -1.81 3.05 -4.82
C SER A 15 -1.14 4.00 -5.81
N GLU A 16 -1.17 5.27 -5.51
CA GLU A 16 -0.64 6.25 -6.42
C GLU A 16 0.83 6.05 -6.68
N ASP A 17 1.58 5.83 -5.62
CA ASP A 17 3.01 5.63 -5.73
C ASP A 17 3.33 4.34 -6.50
N THR A 18 2.57 3.30 -6.24
CA THR A 18 2.81 2.02 -6.89
C THR A 18 2.48 2.10 -8.38
N VAL A 19 1.39 2.76 -8.71
CA VAL A 19 1.01 2.90 -10.12
C VAL A 19 2.06 3.71 -10.86
N GLU A 20 2.54 4.77 -10.24
CA GLU A 20 3.54 5.58 -10.88
C GLU A 20 4.81 4.79 -11.11
N ALA A 21 5.22 3.99 -10.14
CA ALA A 21 6.41 3.19 -10.26
C ALA A 21 6.26 2.13 -11.35
N LEU A 22 5.08 1.51 -11.44
CA LEU A 22 4.85 0.52 -12.47
C LEU A 22 4.84 1.16 -13.86
N ASN A 23 4.23 2.32 -13.99
CA ASN A 23 4.20 3.00 -15.26
C ASN A 23 5.61 3.43 -15.67
N SER A 24 6.42 3.87 -14.73
CA SER A 24 7.78 4.26 -15.02
C SER A 24 8.62 3.07 -15.48
N ALA A 25 8.26 1.90 -15.01
CA ALA A 25 8.97 0.71 -15.40
C ALA A 25 8.43 0.14 -16.72
N GLY A 26 7.47 0.79 -17.31
CA GLY A 26 6.96 0.37 -18.61
C GLY A 26 5.73 -0.50 -18.58
N PHE A 27 5.06 -0.60 -17.45
CA PHE A 27 3.89 -1.45 -17.35
C PHE A 27 2.62 -0.61 -17.36
N TYR A 28 1.58 -1.13 -18.01
CA TYR A 28 0.29 -0.47 -17.99
C TYR A 28 -0.48 -1.04 -16.83
N VAL A 29 -1.12 -0.19 -16.09
CA VAL A 29 -1.86 -0.61 -14.90
C VAL A 29 -3.29 -0.14 -14.99
N THR A 30 -4.22 -1.04 -14.75
CA THR A 30 -5.62 -0.65 -14.62
C THR A 30 -5.94 -0.70 -13.13
N VAL A 31 -6.50 0.35 -12.62
CA VAL A 31 -6.81 0.44 -11.22
C VAL A 31 -8.30 0.28 -11.00
N LEU A 32 -8.66 -0.65 -10.14
CA LEU A 32 -10.05 -0.83 -9.79
C LEU A 32 -10.19 -0.45 -8.33
N ASN A 33 -11.00 0.54 -8.07
CA ASN A 33 -11.21 0.94 -6.71
C ASN A 33 -12.51 0.37 -6.24
N THR A 34 -12.47 -0.40 -5.19
CA THR A 34 -13.69 -0.92 -4.67
C THR A 34 -13.99 -0.14 -3.41
N THR A 35 -15.17 0.37 -3.34
CA THR A 35 -15.55 1.07 -2.16
C THR A 35 -16.47 0.16 -1.44
N GLY A 36 -15.99 -0.87 -0.98
CA GLY A 36 -16.84 -1.81 -0.29
C GLY A 36 -17.09 -1.29 1.07
N GLY A 37 -18.21 -1.23 1.44
CA GLY A 37 -18.60 -0.55 2.55
C GLY A 37 -18.20 -0.97 3.90
N PHE A 38 -17.90 -2.16 4.19
CA PHE A 38 -17.63 -2.47 5.52
C PHE A 38 -16.24 -2.35 5.96
N LEU A 39 -15.32 -2.32 5.04
CA LEU A 39 -13.96 -2.38 5.44
C LEU A 39 -13.43 -1.06 5.84
N ARG A 40 -12.78 -1.03 6.94
CA ARG A 40 -12.19 0.18 7.35
C ARG A 40 -11.04 0.52 6.51
N LYS A 41 -10.31 -0.45 6.01
CA LYS A 41 -9.21 -0.19 5.17
C LYS A 41 -9.67 -0.16 3.77
N LYS A 42 -9.25 0.81 3.03
CA LYS A 42 -9.60 0.87 1.64
C LYS A 42 -8.47 0.25 0.88
N ASN A 43 -8.81 -0.61 -0.02
CA ASN A 43 -7.82 -1.27 -0.86
C ASN A 43 -8.00 -0.84 -2.29
N ALA A 44 -6.94 -0.93 -3.04
CA ALA A 44 -6.99 -0.69 -4.46
C ALA A 44 -6.57 -1.98 -5.14
N THR A 45 -7.20 -2.31 -6.24
CA THR A 45 -6.83 -3.49 -6.99
C THR A 45 -6.19 -3.04 -8.28
N LEU A 46 -5.00 -3.55 -8.53
CA LEU A 46 -4.26 -3.20 -9.72
C LEU A 46 -4.21 -4.39 -10.65
N LEU A 47 -4.43 -4.15 -11.92
CA LEU A 47 -4.34 -5.21 -12.93
C LEU A 47 -3.20 -4.85 -13.86
N VAL A 48 -2.25 -5.75 -14.01
CA VAL A 48 -1.10 -5.52 -14.86
C VAL A 48 -0.93 -6.70 -15.80
N GLY A 49 -1.08 -6.47 -17.09
CA GLY A 49 -0.84 -7.53 -18.06
C GLY A 49 0.58 -7.44 -18.53
N THR A 50 1.31 -8.52 -18.56
CA THR A 50 2.68 -8.48 -18.98
C THR A 50 3.13 -9.83 -19.50
N GLN A 51 4.33 -9.89 -20.02
CA GLN A 51 4.88 -11.14 -20.47
C GLN A 51 5.36 -11.94 -19.28
N ALA A 52 5.32 -13.23 -19.39
CA ALA A 52 5.71 -14.10 -18.30
C ALA A 52 7.11 -13.75 -17.79
N SER A 53 8.01 -13.43 -18.69
CA SER A 53 9.37 -13.15 -18.28
C SER A 53 9.51 -11.87 -17.45
N LEU A 54 8.51 -11.02 -17.51
CA LEU A 54 8.59 -9.76 -16.78
C LEU A 54 7.77 -9.75 -15.49
N VAL A 55 7.13 -10.84 -15.18
CA VAL A 55 6.33 -10.90 -13.95
C VAL A 55 7.20 -10.58 -12.73
N LYS A 56 8.42 -11.11 -12.70
CA LYS A 56 9.26 -10.86 -11.54
C LYS A 56 9.55 -9.38 -11.37
N ASN A 57 9.59 -8.64 -12.47
CA ASN A 57 9.85 -7.21 -12.38
C ASN A 57 8.64 -6.50 -11.79
N VAL A 58 7.44 -6.93 -12.15
CA VAL A 58 6.24 -6.36 -11.59
C VAL A 58 6.20 -6.66 -10.09
N LEU A 59 6.53 -7.88 -9.72
CA LEU A 59 6.49 -8.26 -8.30
C LEU A 59 7.52 -7.47 -7.50
N ALA A 60 8.66 -7.17 -8.10
CA ALA A 60 9.68 -6.40 -7.41
C ALA A 60 9.18 -4.97 -7.12
N VAL A 61 8.51 -4.38 -8.08
CA VAL A 61 7.98 -3.03 -7.89
C VAL A 61 6.89 -3.06 -6.82
N LEU A 62 6.04 -4.08 -6.84
CA LEU A 62 5.00 -4.18 -5.83
C LEU A 62 5.60 -4.34 -4.45
N ARG A 63 6.66 -5.13 -4.34
CA ARG A 63 7.27 -5.35 -3.06
C ARG A 63 7.91 -4.07 -2.53
N GLU A 64 8.51 -3.31 -3.41
CA GLU A 64 9.16 -2.09 -3.01
C GLU A 64 8.19 -0.98 -2.62
N HIS A 65 7.11 -0.85 -3.33
CA HIS A 65 6.21 0.28 -3.12
C HIS A 65 4.94 -0.04 -2.33
N ALA A 66 4.56 -1.28 -2.29
CA ALA A 66 3.34 -1.65 -1.60
C ALA A 66 3.52 -2.80 -0.62
N GLY A 67 4.76 -3.17 -0.34
CA GLY A 67 5.00 -4.30 0.55
C GLY A 67 4.67 -4.00 1.97
N HIS A 68 4.50 -5.03 2.74
CA HIS A 68 4.20 -4.92 4.14
C HIS A 68 5.40 -4.34 4.87
N ARG A 69 5.16 -3.40 5.74
CA ARG A 69 6.23 -2.79 6.48
C ARG A 69 5.68 -2.18 7.75
N GLN A 70 6.56 -1.79 8.61
CA GLN A 70 6.17 -1.16 9.85
C GLN A 70 6.53 0.30 9.80
N GLU A 71 5.67 1.10 10.33
CA GLU A 71 5.90 2.51 10.33
C GLU A 71 5.82 2.95 11.78
N THR A 72 6.67 3.85 12.20
CA THR A 72 6.62 4.38 13.54
C THR A 72 5.85 5.68 13.50
N VAL A 73 4.77 5.71 14.25
CA VAL A 73 3.95 6.88 14.30
C VAL A 73 4.05 7.42 15.71
N TYR A 74 4.24 8.69 15.85
CA TYR A 74 4.31 9.26 17.17
C TYR A 74 2.96 9.83 17.54
N THR A 75 2.39 9.31 18.59
CA THR A 75 1.10 9.80 18.98
C THR A 75 1.34 10.73 20.13
N SER A 76 0.63 11.75 20.19
CA SER A 76 0.74 12.68 21.22
C SER A 76 -0.44 12.46 22.08
N ALA A 77 -0.32 11.65 23.00
CA ALA A 77 -1.43 11.36 23.83
C ALA A 77 -1.97 12.58 24.43
N SER A 78 -1.16 13.46 24.54
CA SER A 78 -1.59 14.64 25.13
C SER A 78 -2.72 15.19 24.42
N LEU A 79 -2.76 14.93 23.22
CA LEU A 79 -3.79 15.51 22.52
C LEU A 79 -5.05 15.09 23.05
N THR A 80 -5.11 13.95 23.47
CA THR A 80 -6.34 13.47 23.86
C THR A 80 -6.72 14.14 25.05
N GLY A 81 -5.89 14.33 25.87
CA GLY A 81 -6.41 14.85 26.99
C GLY A 81 -6.11 16.24 26.97
N GLY A 82 -5.96 16.69 25.95
CA GLY A 82 -5.60 17.98 25.81
C GLY A 82 -5.72 18.70 27.05
N SER A 83 -6.66 18.39 27.59
CA SER A 83 -6.93 19.07 28.71
C SER A 83 -5.84 18.88 29.63
N GLY A 84 -5.36 17.85 29.59
CA GLY A 84 -4.44 17.60 30.55
C GLY A 84 -3.21 18.35 30.50
N ARG A 85 -3.08 19.16 29.61
CA ARG A 85 -1.95 19.75 29.55
C ARG A 85 -1.68 20.51 30.67
N LEU A 86 -0.97 20.14 31.52
CA LEU A 86 -0.60 20.91 32.57
C LEU A 86 0.58 21.68 32.15
N PRO A 87 0.66 22.81 32.59
CA PRO A 87 1.73 23.67 32.20
C PRO A 87 2.90 23.00 32.77
N GLY A 88 3.79 22.96 32.55
CA GLY A 88 4.88 22.33 33.14
C GLY A 88 5.09 20.99 32.61
N MET A 89 4.08 20.43 32.20
CA MET A 89 4.18 19.14 31.78
C MET A 89 4.21 19.23 30.41
N GLY A 90 4.30 20.25 29.91
CA GLY A 90 4.20 20.45 28.56
C GLY A 90 4.92 19.52 27.75
N VAL A 91 5.72 18.89 28.30
CA VAL A 91 6.40 18.03 27.53
C VAL A 91 5.57 17.00 27.04
N MET A 92 5.34 17.00 25.88
CA MET A 92 4.55 16.12 25.36
C MET A 92 5.35 15.00 25.04
N HIS A 93 5.18 13.99 25.57
CA HIS A 93 5.88 12.84 25.25
C HIS A 93 5.19 12.18 24.12
N ALA A 94 5.69 12.35 22.97
CA ALA A 94 5.13 11.63 21.85
C ALA A 94 5.56 10.20 22.05
N GLN A 95 4.64 9.32 22.03
CA GLN A 95 4.95 7.93 22.21
C GLN A 95 5.07 7.24 20.88
N PRO A 96 6.15 6.53 20.65
CA PRO A 96 6.32 5.84 19.40
C PRO A 96 5.38 4.66 19.37
N LEU A 97 4.68 4.52 18.29
CA LEU A 97 3.75 3.44 18.14
C LEU A 97 4.06 2.79 16.81
N LYS A 98 4.35 1.52 16.81
CA LYS A 98 4.63 0.84 15.58
C LYS A 98 3.37 0.31 14.99
N ARG A 99 3.20 0.52 13.73
CA ARG A 99 1.99 0.12 13.05
C ARG A 99 2.37 -0.60 11.78
N ASP A 100 1.72 -1.68 11.49
CA ASP A 100 1.95 -2.39 10.26
C ASP A 100 1.17 -1.69 9.16
N ILE A 101 1.83 -1.42 8.07
CA ILE A 101 1.16 -0.79 6.94
C ILE A 101 1.57 -1.48 5.68
N GLY A 102 0.80 -1.27 4.65
CA GLY A 102 1.10 -1.83 3.35
C GLY A 102 0.73 -3.29 3.28
N GLY A 103 1.30 -3.94 2.32
CA GLY A 103 1.03 -5.34 2.09
C GLY A 103 0.27 -5.51 0.79
N ALA A 104 0.55 -6.57 0.08
CA ALA A 104 -0.10 -6.83 -1.18
C ALA A 104 -0.47 -8.29 -1.25
N THR A 105 -1.66 -8.55 -1.77
CA THR A 105 -2.05 -9.90 -2.08
C THR A 105 -2.01 -9.98 -3.58
N VAL A 106 -1.23 -10.89 -4.11
CA VAL A 106 -0.97 -10.92 -5.51
C VAL A 106 -1.36 -12.25 -6.13
N PHE A 107 -2.04 -12.19 -7.25
CA PHE A 107 -2.41 -13.37 -8.00
C PHE A 107 -1.80 -13.23 -9.38
N VAL A 108 -1.26 -14.31 -9.91
CA VAL A 108 -0.70 -14.28 -11.23
C VAL A 108 -1.43 -15.34 -12.04
N LEU A 109 -2.08 -14.90 -13.11
CA LEU A 109 -2.88 -15.80 -13.92
C LEU A 109 -2.41 -15.81 -15.35
N ASP A 110 -2.67 -16.89 -16.03
CA ASP A 110 -2.33 -16.96 -17.43
C ASP A 110 -3.36 -16.17 -18.22
N LEU A 111 -2.91 -15.47 -19.22
CA LEU A 111 -3.80 -14.77 -20.10
C LEU A 111 -3.84 -15.56 -21.39
N GLU A 112 -5.03 -15.85 -21.83
CA GLU A 112 -5.18 -16.54 -23.04
C GLU A 112 -5.32 -15.59 -24.10
N GLN A 113 -4.58 -15.27 -24.83
CA GLN A 113 -4.75 -14.40 -25.88
C GLN A 113 -4.07 -13.32 -25.78
#